data_7c960c9e301041ca05c10e277727f5e3
#
_entry.id   7c960c9e301041ca05c10e277727f5e3
#
_cell.length_a   1.000
_cell.length_b   1.000
_cell.length_c   1.000
_cell.angle_alpha   90.00
_cell.angle_beta   90.00
_cell.angle_gamma   90.00
#
_symmetry.space_group_name_H-M   'P 1'
#
loop_
_entity.id
_entity.type
_entity.pdbx_description
1 polymer ?
#
loop_
_entity_poly.entity_id
_entity_poly.type
_entity_poly.pdbx_seq_one_letter_code
_entity_poly.pdbx_strand_id
1 'polypeptide(L)'
;MIRSFIAIDLPQETREKLAATQEKLKQSRAGVRWVKPAGIHLTLKFLGNISPAQVDEIAEAVTQLVRDEPPIRLCAAGLGGFPNPLKPRVIWVGLRGEIERLANIQAGLEKALETLGFAREGRGFSPHLTIGRVRDRHRLQALIEAMSTLELPEFNSFDADEIILYKSDLRPTGAIYTKLHRMPLAAPATP
;
A
#
# COMPACT_ATOMS: atom_id res chain seq x y z
N MET A 1 -0.80 19.24 13.42
CA MET A 1 -1.45 17.97 13.01
C MET A 1 -0.72 17.39 11.82
N ILE A 2 -0.40 16.11 11.84
CA ILE A 2 0.39 15.40 10.84
C ILE A 2 -0.53 14.38 10.17
N ARG A 3 -0.82 14.53 8.88
CA ARG A 3 -1.55 13.50 8.13
C ARG A 3 -0.67 12.27 7.98
N SER A 4 -1.14 11.10 8.42
CA SER A 4 -0.30 9.91 8.53
C SER A 4 -1.02 8.62 8.18
N PHE A 5 -0.23 7.59 7.90
CA PHE A 5 -0.67 6.24 7.63
C PHE A 5 0.45 5.24 7.93
N ILE A 6 0.10 3.98 8.10
CA ILE A 6 1.02 2.87 8.32
C ILE A 6 1.06 2.02 7.06
N ALA A 7 2.26 1.67 6.61
CA ALA A 7 2.46 0.92 5.37
C ALA A 7 3.74 0.06 5.39
N ILE A 8 3.80 -0.88 4.46
CA ILE A 8 5.00 -1.62 4.08
C ILE A 8 5.55 -1.01 2.79
N ASP A 9 6.86 -0.80 2.76
CA ASP A 9 7.59 -0.30 1.59
C ASP A 9 7.83 -1.42 0.57
N LEU A 10 8.15 -1.05 -0.66
CA LEU A 10 8.41 -1.99 -1.73
C LEU A 10 9.88 -1.95 -2.14
N PRO A 11 10.48 -3.07 -2.55
CA PRO A 11 11.78 -3.10 -3.20
C PRO A 11 11.77 -2.28 -4.48
N GLN A 12 12.95 -1.76 -4.85
CA GLN A 12 13.14 -0.96 -6.07
C GLN A 12 12.72 -1.73 -7.33
N GLU A 13 13.08 -3.00 -7.44
CA GLU A 13 12.70 -3.85 -8.57
C GLU A 13 11.17 -3.96 -8.74
N THR A 14 10.44 -4.15 -7.63
CA THR A 14 8.98 -4.19 -7.66
C THR A 14 8.40 -2.86 -8.15
N ARG A 15 8.95 -1.72 -7.69
CA ARG A 15 8.52 -0.40 -8.15
C ARG A 15 8.78 -0.17 -9.63
N GLU A 16 9.90 -0.65 -10.16
CA GLU A 16 10.24 -0.56 -11.59
C GLU A 16 9.26 -1.36 -12.46
N LYS A 17 8.91 -2.57 -12.04
CA LYS A 17 7.91 -3.40 -12.73
C LYS A 17 6.50 -2.79 -12.66
N LEU A 18 6.14 -2.15 -11.53
CA LEU A 18 4.89 -1.39 -11.42
C LEU A 18 4.90 -0.16 -12.33
N ALA A 19 6.03 0.55 -12.44
CA ALA A 19 6.18 1.66 -13.37
C ALA A 19 6.01 1.22 -14.82
N ALA A 20 6.62 0.11 -15.22
CA ALA A 20 6.44 -0.48 -16.55
C ALA A 20 4.97 -0.86 -16.81
N THR A 21 4.27 -1.39 -15.81
CA THR A 21 2.83 -1.67 -15.88
C THR A 21 2.03 -0.38 -16.10
N GLN A 22 2.35 0.70 -15.38
CA GLN A 22 1.72 2.00 -15.57
C GLN A 22 1.94 2.53 -16.99
N GLU A 23 3.16 2.43 -17.53
CA GLU A 23 3.47 2.91 -18.91
C GLU A 23 2.61 2.20 -19.97
N LYS A 24 2.41 0.90 -19.85
CA LYS A 24 1.51 0.15 -20.73
C LYS A 24 0.07 0.64 -20.62
N LEU A 25 -0.44 0.84 -19.40
CA LEU A 25 -1.81 1.33 -19.16
C LEU A 25 -2.02 2.79 -19.62
N LYS A 26 -0.99 3.63 -19.56
CA LYS A 26 -1.01 5.02 -20.07
C LYS A 26 -1.28 5.10 -21.55
N GLN A 27 -1.00 4.06 -22.33
CA GLN A 27 -1.31 4.01 -23.75
C GLN A 27 -2.82 4.11 -24.03
N SER A 28 -3.67 3.76 -23.06
CA SER A 28 -5.13 4.00 -23.15
C SER A 28 -5.49 5.48 -23.26
N ARG A 29 -4.60 6.39 -22.83
CA ARG A 29 -4.82 7.85 -22.74
C ARG A 29 -6.06 8.22 -21.91
N ALA A 30 -6.44 7.38 -20.96
CA ALA A 30 -7.56 7.64 -20.06
C ALA A 30 -7.20 8.71 -19.01
N GLY A 31 -8.22 9.37 -18.47
CA GLY A 31 -8.08 10.40 -17.44
C GLY A 31 -7.68 9.82 -16.09
N VAL A 32 -6.43 9.38 -15.95
CA VAL A 32 -5.88 8.76 -14.74
C VAL A 32 -4.78 9.62 -14.14
N ARG A 33 -4.86 9.85 -12.83
CA ARG A 33 -3.73 10.35 -12.04
C ARG A 33 -2.90 9.15 -11.58
N TRP A 34 -1.77 8.97 -12.21
CA TRP A 34 -0.84 7.90 -11.86
C TRP A 34 -0.07 8.23 -10.58
N VAL A 35 0.10 7.22 -9.72
CA VAL A 35 0.95 7.33 -8.53
C VAL A 35 2.40 7.28 -8.98
N LYS A 36 3.25 8.18 -8.44
CA LYS A 36 4.69 8.12 -8.72
C LYS A 36 5.24 6.78 -8.18
N PRO A 37 6.07 6.05 -8.92
CA PRO A 37 6.57 4.73 -8.48
C PRO A 37 7.17 4.74 -7.08
N ALA A 38 7.94 5.78 -6.73
CA ALA A 38 8.51 5.96 -5.40
C ALA A 38 7.46 6.15 -4.28
N GLY A 39 6.22 6.49 -4.63
CA GLY A 39 5.11 6.64 -3.69
C GLY A 39 4.18 5.43 -3.61
N ILE A 40 4.46 4.36 -4.37
CA ILE A 40 3.65 3.13 -4.29
C ILE A 40 4.09 2.33 -3.05
N HIS A 41 3.14 1.94 -2.23
CA HIS A 41 3.33 1.21 -0.98
C HIS A 41 2.11 0.33 -0.68
N LEU A 42 2.27 -0.64 0.20
CA LEU A 42 1.17 -1.43 0.74
C LEU A 42 0.65 -0.75 2.01
N THR A 43 -0.50 -0.08 1.92
CA THR A 43 -1.12 0.56 3.09
C THR A 43 -1.74 -0.49 4.00
N LEU A 44 -1.42 -0.42 5.30
CA LEU A 44 -2.03 -1.26 6.33
C LEU A 44 -3.14 -0.52 7.08
N LYS A 45 -2.94 0.77 7.41
CA LYS A 45 -3.96 1.59 8.10
C LYS A 45 -3.76 3.08 7.83
N PHE A 46 -4.85 3.77 7.52
CA PHE A 46 -4.87 5.23 7.54
C PHE A 46 -5.20 5.74 8.95
N LEU A 47 -4.39 6.70 9.44
CA LEU A 47 -4.56 7.29 10.77
C LEU A 47 -5.23 8.67 10.72
N GLY A 48 -5.28 9.28 9.53
CA GLY A 48 -5.74 10.66 9.40
C GLY A 48 -4.73 11.66 9.96
N ASN A 49 -5.21 12.64 10.72
CA ASN A 49 -4.37 13.67 11.32
C ASN A 49 -4.02 13.28 12.76
N ILE A 50 -2.74 13.13 13.05
CA ILE A 50 -2.21 12.84 14.38
C ILE A 50 -1.46 14.06 14.95
N SER A 51 -1.30 14.12 16.28
CA SER A 51 -0.43 15.07 16.94
C SER A 51 1.04 14.60 16.91
N PRO A 52 2.03 15.47 17.11
CA PRO A 52 3.42 15.04 17.27
C PRO A 52 3.62 14.04 18.43
N ALA A 53 2.93 14.19 19.53
CA ALA A 53 3.01 13.29 20.69
C ALA A 53 2.54 11.86 20.35
N GLN A 54 1.51 11.72 19.51
CA GLN A 54 1.01 10.40 19.09
C GLN A 54 1.98 9.63 18.18
N VAL A 55 3.00 10.28 17.60
CA VAL A 55 3.96 9.60 16.72
C VAL A 55 4.70 8.49 17.48
N ASP A 56 5.22 8.79 18.66
CA ASP A 56 5.98 7.83 19.47
C ASP A 56 5.06 6.76 20.09
N GLU A 57 3.85 7.13 20.53
CA GLU A 57 2.85 6.18 21.05
C GLU A 57 2.44 5.15 19.99
N ILE A 58 2.21 5.59 18.76
CA ILE A 58 1.88 4.72 17.64
C ILE A 58 3.06 3.81 17.30
N ALA A 59 4.27 4.37 17.22
CA ALA A 59 5.47 3.60 16.90
C ALA A 59 5.74 2.52 17.94
N GLU A 60 5.59 2.83 19.24
CA GLU A 60 5.74 1.86 20.33
C GLU A 60 4.71 0.73 20.23
N ALA A 61 3.42 1.06 20.06
CA ALA A 61 2.35 0.08 19.95
C ALA A 61 2.56 -0.87 18.77
N VAL A 62 3.01 -0.34 17.62
CA VAL A 62 3.30 -1.17 16.43
C VAL A 62 4.55 -2.00 16.63
N THR A 63 5.61 -1.45 17.23
CA THR A 63 6.84 -2.20 17.53
C THR A 63 6.55 -3.39 18.43
N GLN A 64 5.78 -3.20 19.49
CA GLN A 64 5.39 -4.29 20.40
C GLN A 64 4.59 -5.38 19.68
N LEU A 65 3.72 -5.00 18.74
CA LEU A 65 2.93 -5.95 17.96
C LEU A 65 3.81 -6.83 17.06
N VAL A 66 4.84 -6.26 16.42
CA VAL A 66 5.57 -6.96 15.34
C VAL A 66 6.97 -7.45 15.73
N ARG A 67 7.44 -7.18 16.95
CA ARG A 67 8.80 -7.52 17.40
C ARG A 67 9.17 -8.99 17.29
N ASP A 68 8.18 -9.88 17.44
CA ASP A 68 8.36 -11.33 17.40
C ASP A 68 7.86 -11.96 16.07
N GLU A 69 7.37 -11.12 15.16
CA GLU A 69 6.88 -11.54 13.84
C GLU A 69 8.04 -11.63 12.84
N PRO A 70 8.31 -12.80 12.25
CA PRO A 70 9.33 -12.89 11.20
C PRO A 70 8.91 -12.12 9.94
N PRO A 71 9.85 -11.76 9.04
CA PRO A 71 9.53 -11.10 7.77
C PRO A 71 8.43 -11.82 6.99
N ILE A 72 7.60 -11.05 6.29
CA ILE A 72 6.44 -11.57 5.54
C ILE A 72 6.82 -11.68 4.07
N ARG A 73 6.76 -12.88 3.51
CA ARG A 73 7.06 -13.09 2.10
C ARG A 73 5.88 -12.75 1.22
N LEU A 74 6.05 -11.75 0.37
CA LEU A 74 5.02 -11.20 -0.51
C LEU A 74 5.50 -11.15 -1.97
N CYS A 75 4.53 -11.13 -2.89
CA CYS A 75 4.77 -10.96 -4.31
C CYS A 75 3.61 -10.17 -4.91
N ALA A 76 3.89 -9.17 -5.75
CA ALA A 76 2.85 -8.45 -6.48
C ALA A 76 2.21 -9.37 -7.54
N ALA A 77 0.89 -9.35 -7.65
CA ALA A 77 0.15 -10.18 -8.60
C ALA A 77 -1.27 -9.69 -8.84
N GLY A 78 -1.74 -9.87 -10.05
CA GLY A 78 -3.10 -9.48 -10.43
C GLY A 78 -3.30 -7.97 -10.57
N LEU A 79 -4.11 -7.58 -11.55
CA LEU A 79 -4.46 -6.18 -11.81
C LEU A 79 -5.96 -6.03 -11.58
N GLY A 80 -6.36 -4.97 -10.89
CA GLY A 80 -7.76 -4.76 -10.58
C GLY A 80 -8.13 -3.30 -10.37
N GLY A 81 -9.39 -3.08 -10.02
CA GLY A 81 -9.92 -1.75 -9.77
C GLY A 81 -11.00 -1.73 -8.70
N PHE A 82 -11.03 -0.68 -7.88
CA PHE A 82 -12.12 -0.42 -6.95
C PHE A 82 -13.06 0.67 -7.49
N PRO A 83 -14.39 0.56 -7.24
CA PRO A 83 -15.12 -0.51 -6.54
C PRO A 83 -15.17 -1.84 -7.32
N ASN A 84 -14.99 -1.82 -8.62
CA ASN A 84 -14.84 -3.02 -9.47
C ASN A 84 -14.07 -2.67 -10.75
N PRO A 85 -13.48 -3.65 -11.46
CA PRO A 85 -12.66 -3.40 -12.65
C PRO A 85 -13.42 -2.82 -13.86
N LEU A 86 -14.75 -2.93 -13.91
CA LEU A 86 -15.56 -2.36 -15.00
C LEU A 86 -15.95 -0.89 -14.77
N LYS A 87 -15.77 -0.39 -13.55
CA LYS A 87 -16.00 1.02 -13.19
C LYS A 87 -14.95 1.47 -12.17
N PRO A 88 -13.65 1.38 -12.50
CA PRO A 88 -12.60 1.66 -11.54
C PRO A 88 -12.53 3.15 -11.22
N ARG A 89 -12.38 3.47 -9.93
CA ARG A 89 -11.94 4.77 -9.43
C ARG A 89 -10.49 4.70 -8.95
N VAL A 90 -10.06 3.52 -8.53
CA VAL A 90 -8.69 3.21 -8.13
C VAL A 90 -8.22 2.01 -8.95
N ILE A 91 -7.04 2.12 -9.53
CA ILE A 91 -6.35 1.01 -10.23
C ILE A 91 -5.27 0.50 -9.30
N TRP A 92 -5.20 -0.81 -9.15
CA TRP A 92 -4.26 -1.43 -8.23
C TRP A 92 -3.69 -2.74 -8.78
N VAL A 93 -2.50 -3.09 -8.28
CA VAL A 93 -1.91 -4.43 -8.39
C VAL A 93 -2.08 -5.12 -7.03
N GLY A 94 -2.56 -6.36 -7.04
CA GLY A 94 -2.77 -7.14 -5.83
C GLY A 94 -1.47 -7.77 -5.32
N LEU A 95 -1.61 -8.61 -4.31
CA LEU A 95 -0.51 -9.31 -3.66
C LEU A 95 -0.86 -10.79 -3.47
N ARG A 96 0.16 -11.63 -3.49
CA ARG A 96 0.13 -13.05 -3.12
C ARG A 96 1.30 -13.36 -2.18
N GLY A 97 1.32 -14.55 -1.62
CA GLY A 97 2.31 -14.98 -0.63
C GLY A 97 1.64 -15.20 0.71
N GLU A 98 2.27 -14.78 1.80
CA GLU A 98 1.77 -14.97 3.17
C GLU A 98 0.66 -13.98 3.55
N ILE A 99 -0.40 -13.94 2.73
CA ILE A 99 -1.51 -12.97 2.86
C ILE A 99 -2.29 -13.15 4.17
N GLU A 100 -2.43 -14.37 4.67
CA GLU A 100 -3.11 -14.62 5.94
C GLU A 100 -2.32 -14.04 7.12
N ARG A 101 -0.98 -14.19 7.13
CA ARG A 101 -0.13 -13.57 8.15
C ARG A 101 -0.20 -12.04 8.08
N LEU A 102 -0.12 -11.49 6.88
CA LEU A 102 -0.29 -10.05 6.65
C LEU A 102 -1.64 -9.56 7.19
N ALA A 103 -2.73 -10.30 6.94
CA ALA A 103 -4.06 -9.96 7.43
C ALA A 103 -4.15 -10.05 8.97
N ASN A 104 -3.48 -11.02 9.60
CA ASN A 104 -3.42 -11.14 11.05
C ASN A 104 -2.66 -9.97 11.69
N ILE A 105 -1.54 -9.54 11.11
CA ILE A 105 -0.81 -8.35 11.56
C ILE A 105 -1.67 -7.11 11.39
N GLN A 106 -2.36 -6.94 10.27
CA GLN A 106 -3.24 -5.81 10.04
C GLN A 106 -4.40 -5.79 11.07
N ALA A 107 -5.00 -6.94 11.37
CA ALA A 107 -6.03 -7.03 12.41
C ALA A 107 -5.48 -6.69 13.80
N GLY A 108 -4.25 -7.11 14.09
CA GLY A 108 -3.52 -6.71 15.30
C GLY A 108 -3.30 -5.21 15.38
N LEU A 109 -2.91 -4.56 14.26
CA LEU A 109 -2.78 -3.11 14.15
C LEU A 109 -4.09 -2.39 14.44
N GLU A 110 -5.21 -2.88 13.88
CA GLU A 110 -6.54 -2.31 14.15
C GLU A 110 -6.86 -2.33 15.64
N LYS A 111 -6.58 -3.46 16.31
CA LYS A 111 -6.83 -3.63 17.74
C LYS A 111 -5.91 -2.77 18.61
N ALA A 112 -4.61 -2.78 18.31
CA ALA A 112 -3.63 -2.00 19.09
C ALA A 112 -3.88 -0.49 18.98
N LEU A 113 -4.19 0.01 17.80
CA LEU A 113 -4.41 1.43 17.56
C LEU A 113 -5.80 1.91 18.00
N GLU A 114 -6.77 1.02 18.12
CA GLU A 114 -8.07 1.35 18.73
C GLU A 114 -7.90 1.82 20.19
N THR A 115 -6.98 1.24 20.94
CA THR A 115 -6.67 1.67 22.32
C THR A 115 -6.08 3.08 22.40
N LEU A 116 -5.49 3.56 21.29
CA LEU A 116 -4.97 4.90 21.13
C LEU A 116 -5.99 5.88 20.51
N GLY A 117 -7.26 5.46 20.38
CA GLY A 117 -8.35 6.28 19.86
C GLY A 117 -8.52 6.27 18.34
N PHE A 118 -7.83 5.40 17.61
CA PHE A 118 -8.02 5.26 16.17
C PHE A 118 -9.12 4.24 15.88
N ALA A 119 -10.22 4.69 15.28
CA ALA A 119 -11.31 3.81 14.91
C ALA A 119 -10.85 2.67 13.97
N ARG A 120 -11.45 1.49 14.13
CA ARG A 120 -11.22 0.38 13.20
C ARG A 120 -11.79 0.70 11.83
N GLU A 121 -11.12 0.21 10.78
CA GLU A 121 -11.64 0.27 9.42
C GLU A 121 -12.85 -0.68 9.32
N GLY A 122 -14.00 -0.15 8.90
CA GLY A 122 -15.24 -0.94 8.79
C GLY A 122 -15.26 -1.90 7.60
N ARG A 123 -14.29 -1.81 6.69
CA ARG A 123 -14.18 -2.68 5.52
C ARG A 123 -13.12 -3.75 5.76
N GLY A 124 -13.38 -4.94 5.23
CA GLY A 124 -12.38 -6.01 5.26
C GLY A 124 -11.06 -5.58 4.59
N PHE A 125 -9.94 -6.01 5.17
CA PHE A 125 -8.63 -5.74 4.62
C PHE A 125 -8.45 -6.42 3.26
N SER A 126 -8.13 -5.64 2.25
CA SER A 126 -7.82 -6.11 0.90
C SER A 126 -6.46 -5.54 0.49
N PRO A 127 -5.37 -6.31 0.66
CA PRO A 127 -4.02 -5.83 0.38
C PRO A 127 -3.83 -5.52 -1.10
N HIS A 128 -3.41 -4.30 -1.41
CA HIS A 128 -3.23 -3.85 -2.78
C HIS A 128 -2.22 -2.69 -2.88
N LEU A 129 -1.61 -2.58 -4.04
CA LEU A 129 -0.69 -1.52 -4.41
C LEU A 129 -1.41 -0.56 -5.36
N THR A 130 -1.82 0.61 -4.87
CA THR A 130 -2.47 1.61 -5.71
C THR A 130 -1.48 2.18 -6.72
N ILE A 131 -1.76 2.00 -8.02
CA ILE A 131 -0.92 2.51 -9.11
C ILE A 131 -1.55 3.71 -9.82
N GLY A 132 -2.87 3.93 -9.70
CA GLY A 132 -3.57 5.04 -10.35
C GLY A 132 -4.92 5.35 -9.76
N ARG A 133 -5.40 6.57 -9.98
CA ARG A 133 -6.74 7.03 -9.60
C ARG A 133 -7.41 7.68 -10.80
N VAL A 134 -8.56 7.14 -11.21
CA VAL A 134 -9.33 7.66 -12.32
C VAL A 134 -9.95 9.01 -11.91
N ARG A 135 -9.73 10.04 -12.73
CA ARG A 135 -10.22 11.40 -12.47
C ARG A 135 -11.56 11.67 -13.15
N ASP A 136 -11.68 11.18 -14.37
CA ASP A 136 -12.85 11.40 -15.22
C ASP A 136 -13.13 10.16 -16.07
N ARG A 137 -14.18 10.23 -16.90
CA ARG A 137 -14.59 9.12 -17.76
C ARG A 137 -13.95 9.15 -19.17
N HIS A 138 -13.05 10.10 -19.42
CA HIS A 138 -12.38 10.16 -20.71
C HIS A 138 -11.64 8.86 -20.99
N ARG A 139 -11.98 8.21 -22.09
CA ARG A 139 -11.39 6.93 -22.54
C ARG A 139 -11.40 5.82 -21.49
N LEU A 140 -12.36 5.82 -20.58
CA LEU A 140 -12.45 4.81 -19.51
C LEU A 140 -12.59 3.40 -20.08
N GLN A 141 -13.34 3.23 -21.20
CA GLN A 141 -13.50 1.93 -21.83
C GLN A 141 -12.16 1.40 -22.36
N ALA A 142 -11.33 2.23 -22.99
CA ALA A 142 -9.99 1.84 -23.45
C ALA A 142 -9.07 1.44 -22.28
N LEU A 143 -9.22 2.09 -21.12
CA LEU A 143 -8.49 1.69 -19.90
C LEU A 143 -8.96 0.32 -19.41
N ILE A 144 -10.27 0.06 -19.37
CA ILE A 144 -10.84 -1.23 -18.94
C ILE A 144 -10.33 -2.36 -19.84
N GLU A 145 -10.37 -2.16 -21.17
CA GLU A 145 -9.83 -3.09 -22.15
C GLU A 145 -8.33 -3.34 -21.93
N ALA A 146 -7.55 -2.26 -21.76
CA ALA A 146 -6.13 -2.38 -21.46
C ALA A 146 -5.86 -3.15 -20.16
N MET A 147 -6.67 -2.90 -19.11
CA MET A 147 -6.54 -3.64 -17.85
C MET A 147 -6.90 -5.13 -17.98
N SER A 148 -7.89 -5.47 -18.84
CA SER A 148 -8.35 -6.85 -19.02
C SER A 148 -7.42 -7.70 -19.86
N THR A 149 -6.65 -7.07 -20.75
CA THR A 149 -5.76 -7.76 -21.71
C THR A 149 -4.28 -7.69 -21.32
N LEU A 150 -3.95 -6.83 -20.34
CA LEU A 150 -2.56 -6.62 -19.94
C LEU A 150 -2.01 -7.84 -19.19
N GLU A 151 -1.01 -8.47 -19.79
CA GLU A 151 -0.17 -9.42 -19.07
C GLU A 151 0.83 -8.65 -18.19
N LEU A 152 0.72 -8.89 -16.88
CA LEU A 152 1.64 -8.32 -15.92
C LEU A 152 3.04 -8.92 -16.08
N PRO A 153 4.11 -8.14 -15.84
CA PRO A 153 5.44 -8.70 -15.72
C PRO A 153 5.49 -9.70 -14.56
N GLU A 154 6.38 -10.68 -14.65
CA GLU A 154 6.64 -11.55 -13.53
C GLU A 154 7.31 -10.75 -12.39
N PHE A 155 6.66 -10.73 -11.23
CA PHE A 155 7.20 -10.09 -10.03
C PHE A 155 7.98 -11.11 -9.20
N ASN A 156 9.14 -10.70 -8.69
CA ASN A 156 9.86 -11.49 -7.71
C ASN A 156 9.19 -11.36 -6.34
N SER A 157 9.28 -12.43 -5.54
CA SER A 157 8.90 -12.35 -4.13
C SER A 157 9.90 -11.48 -3.37
N PHE A 158 9.41 -10.77 -2.37
CA PHE A 158 10.24 -9.99 -1.46
C PHE A 158 9.80 -10.24 -0.02
N ASP A 159 10.73 -10.04 0.91
CA ASP A 159 10.45 -10.14 2.33
C ASP A 159 10.18 -8.72 2.87
N ALA A 160 8.98 -8.52 3.41
CA ALA A 160 8.62 -7.31 4.13
C ALA A 160 9.14 -7.46 5.56
N ASP A 161 10.20 -6.75 5.88
CA ASP A 161 10.97 -6.84 7.13
C ASP A 161 10.73 -5.66 8.08
N GLU A 162 9.98 -4.65 7.64
CA GLU A 162 9.61 -3.49 8.46
C GLU A 162 8.20 -2.98 8.13
N ILE A 163 7.56 -2.41 9.15
CA ILE A 163 6.38 -1.57 9.01
C ILE A 163 6.80 -0.13 9.25
N ILE A 164 6.21 0.81 8.51
CA ILE A 164 6.63 2.20 8.53
C ILE A 164 5.44 3.10 8.82
N LEU A 165 5.62 4.03 9.76
CA LEU A 165 4.73 5.16 9.97
C LEU A 165 5.15 6.31 9.05
N TYR A 166 4.23 6.72 8.17
CA TYR A 166 4.47 7.79 7.21
C TYR A 166 3.69 9.06 7.54
N LYS A 167 4.35 10.21 7.32
CA LYS A 167 3.69 11.49 7.08
C LYS A 167 3.33 11.63 5.61
N SER A 168 2.17 12.22 5.32
CA SER A 168 1.70 12.51 3.97
C SER A 168 1.47 14.00 3.77
N ASP A 169 2.33 14.65 3.02
CA ASP A 169 2.17 16.04 2.59
C ASP A 169 1.48 16.08 1.21
N LEU A 170 0.22 16.50 1.18
CA LEU A 170 -0.54 16.60 -0.08
C LEU A 170 -0.10 17.84 -0.86
N ARG A 171 0.34 17.65 -2.10
CA ARG A 171 0.69 18.74 -3.01
C ARG A 171 -0.08 18.64 -4.33
N PRO A 172 -0.24 19.71 -5.09
CA PRO A 172 -0.88 19.66 -6.41
C PRO A 172 -0.23 18.63 -7.34
N THR A 173 1.09 18.47 -7.25
CA THR A 173 1.90 17.54 -8.06
C THR A 173 1.87 16.07 -7.55
N GLY A 174 1.19 15.80 -6.44
CA GLY A 174 1.11 14.50 -5.78
C GLY A 174 1.48 14.55 -4.30
N ALA A 175 1.19 13.50 -3.57
CA ALA A 175 1.60 13.39 -2.18
C ALA A 175 3.11 13.15 -2.09
N ILE A 176 3.73 13.75 -1.07
CA ILE A 176 5.11 13.47 -0.65
C ILE A 176 5.01 12.73 0.67
N TYR A 177 5.71 11.60 0.77
CA TYR A 177 5.73 10.77 1.96
C TYR A 177 7.08 10.88 2.66
N THR A 178 7.03 11.07 3.97
CA THR A 178 8.21 11.11 4.84
C THR A 178 8.08 10.00 5.88
N LYS A 179 9.10 9.16 6.01
CA LYS A 179 9.16 8.13 7.06
C LYS A 179 9.35 8.82 8.41
N LEU A 180 8.38 8.65 9.31
CA LEU A 180 8.46 9.17 10.68
C LEU A 180 9.13 8.15 11.59
N HIS A 181 8.71 6.88 11.48
CA HIS A 181 9.25 5.77 12.25
C HIS A 181 9.35 4.51 11.39
N ARG A 182 10.36 3.68 11.66
CA ARG A 182 10.53 2.33 11.12
C ARG A 182 10.40 1.35 12.27
N MET A 183 9.50 0.39 12.15
CA MET A 183 9.24 -0.65 13.11
C MET A 183 9.63 -1.99 12.47
N PRO A 184 10.86 -2.48 12.74
CA PRO A 184 11.34 -3.72 12.15
C PRO A 184 10.57 -4.92 12.71
N LEU A 185 10.33 -5.92 11.85
CA LEU A 185 9.93 -7.25 12.25
C LEU A 185 11.15 -7.98 12.85
N ALA A 186 10.92 -9.14 13.48
CA ALA A 186 12.00 -9.94 14.03
C ALA A 186 13.03 -10.29 12.93
N ALA A 187 14.31 -10.31 13.27
CA ALA A 187 15.29 -10.85 12.35
C ALA A 187 14.95 -12.33 12.03
N PRO A 188 15.15 -12.78 10.77
CA PRO A 188 14.95 -14.19 10.47
C PRO A 188 15.79 -15.03 11.42
N ALA A 189 15.19 -16.08 11.99
CA ALA A 189 15.94 -17.00 12.87
C ALA A 189 17.14 -17.51 12.05
N THR A 190 18.34 -17.27 12.57
CA THR A 190 19.57 -17.85 11.98
C THR A 190 19.45 -19.37 12.10
N PRO A 191 19.66 -20.14 11.03
CA PRO A 191 19.54 -21.59 11.04
C PRO A 191 20.59 -22.26 11.94
#